data_6dd5dbf94650085b335b02d20936131a
#
_entry.id   6dd5dbf94650085b335b02d20936131a
#
_cell.length_a   1.000
_cell.length_b   1.000
_cell.length_c   1.000
_cell.angle_alpha   90.00
_cell.angle_beta   90.00
_cell.angle_gamma   90.00
#
_symmetry.space_group_name_H-M   'P 1'
#
loop_
_entity.id
_entity.type
_entity.pdbx_description
1 polymer ?
#
loop_
_entity_poly.entity_id
_entity_poly.type
_entity_poly.pdbx_seq_one_letter_code
_entity_poly.pdbx_strand_id
1 'polypeptide(L)'
;MSEKKIVARLTSIGVIGNIILVAFKLYAGIAGNSGAMASDAIHSLSDVFATFIAFLGVRLAPKGPDKDHPYGHDRLECVASVVLGVILLATGFGIGWGGVQKIIAGHYDQLAVPGTIALAAAIVSIIVKESMFWYTRYYAKKLNSSAFMADA
;
A
#
# COMPACT_ATOMS: atom_id res chain seq x y z
N MET A 1 -5.03 10.00 -23.75
CA MET A 1 -5.88 9.94 -22.54
C MET A 1 -5.49 11.13 -21.67
N SER A 2 -6.43 11.94 -21.15
CA SER A 2 -6.05 13.10 -20.32
C SER A 2 -5.40 12.62 -19.01
N GLU A 3 -4.44 13.37 -18.47
CA GLU A 3 -3.75 13.06 -17.21
C GLU A 3 -4.73 12.77 -16.08
N LYS A 4 -5.79 13.56 -15.93
CA LYS A 4 -6.86 13.35 -14.95
C LYS A 4 -7.49 11.95 -15.03
N LYS A 5 -7.68 11.42 -16.25
CA LYS A 5 -8.21 10.07 -16.45
C LYS A 5 -7.20 8.99 -16.08
N ILE A 6 -5.91 9.23 -16.32
CA ILE A 6 -4.84 8.30 -15.93
C ILE A 6 -4.76 8.24 -14.40
N VAL A 7 -4.70 9.40 -13.74
CA VAL A 7 -4.65 9.52 -12.27
C VAL A 7 -5.84 8.80 -11.63
N ALA A 8 -7.07 9.11 -12.07
CA ALA A 8 -8.27 8.47 -11.53
C ALA A 8 -8.25 6.93 -11.71
N ARG A 9 -7.77 6.46 -12.87
CA ARG A 9 -7.66 5.03 -13.16
C ARG A 9 -6.61 4.34 -12.29
N LEU A 10 -5.44 4.94 -12.12
CA LEU A 10 -4.39 4.44 -11.23
C LEU A 10 -4.91 4.29 -9.80
N THR A 11 -5.51 5.35 -9.28
CA THR A 11 -6.10 5.34 -7.93
C THR A 11 -7.18 4.28 -7.79
N SER A 12 -8.10 4.19 -8.74
CA SER A 12 -9.17 3.19 -8.67
C SER A 12 -8.62 1.76 -8.69
N ILE A 13 -7.65 1.46 -9.55
CA ILE A 13 -7.02 0.14 -9.62
C ILE A 13 -6.24 -0.14 -8.32
N GLY A 14 -5.47 0.82 -7.82
CA GLY A 14 -4.72 0.69 -6.58
C GLY A 14 -5.63 0.44 -5.38
N VAL A 15 -6.65 1.27 -5.18
CA VAL A 15 -7.58 1.15 -4.04
C VAL A 15 -8.41 -0.13 -4.14
N ILE A 16 -9.07 -0.39 -5.26
CA ILE A 16 -9.94 -1.57 -5.42
C ILE A 16 -9.09 -2.85 -5.36
N GLY A 17 -7.94 -2.88 -6.04
CA GLY A 17 -7.04 -4.03 -6.03
C GLY A 17 -6.53 -4.35 -4.63
N ASN A 18 -6.11 -3.34 -3.86
CA ASN A 18 -5.67 -3.53 -2.48
C ASN A 18 -6.81 -3.93 -1.55
N ILE A 19 -8.03 -3.39 -1.70
CA ILE A 19 -9.21 -3.83 -0.91
C ILE A 19 -9.51 -5.31 -1.17
N ILE A 20 -9.49 -5.75 -2.42
CA ILE A 20 -9.69 -7.16 -2.78
C ILE A 20 -8.59 -8.03 -2.15
N LEU A 21 -7.32 -7.58 -2.25
CA LEU A 21 -6.20 -8.30 -1.63
C LEU A 21 -6.31 -8.37 -0.11
N VAL A 22 -6.74 -7.29 0.57
CA VAL A 22 -6.98 -7.30 2.03
C VAL A 22 -7.99 -8.37 2.39
N ALA A 23 -9.16 -8.37 1.74
CA ALA A 23 -10.21 -9.35 2.01
C ALA A 23 -9.73 -10.79 1.74
N PHE A 24 -9.05 -11.00 0.62
CA PHE A 24 -8.49 -12.30 0.25
C PHE A 24 -7.44 -12.81 1.24
N LYS A 25 -6.50 -11.94 1.64
CA LYS A 25 -5.44 -12.28 2.61
C LYS A 25 -5.99 -12.52 4.02
N LEU A 26 -6.97 -11.73 4.47
CA LEU A 26 -7.64 -11.96 5.75
C LEU A 26 -8.35 -13.30 5.76
N TYR A 27 -9.11 -13.61 4.71
CA TYR A 27 -9.76 -14.90 4.58
C TYR A 27 -8.74 -16.06 4.62
N ALA A 28 -7.69 -15.98 3.82
CA ALA A 28 -6.64 -16.99 3.75
C ALA A 28 -5.85 -17.09 5.06
N GLY A 29 -5.64 -15.98 5.77
CA GLY A 29 -4.99 -15.93 7.07
C GLY A 29 -5.79 -16.66 8.13
N ILE A 30 -7.10 -16.44 8.15
CA ILE A 30 -8.02 -17.11 9.10
C ILE A 30 -8.17 -18.59 8.72
N ALA A 31 -8.52 -18.90 7.47
CA ALA A 31 -8.75 -20.28 7.02
C ALA A 31 -7.48 -21.13 7.02
N GLY A 32 -6.32 -20.53 6.77
CA GLY A 32 -5.00 -21.17 6.78
C GLY A 32 -4.27 -21.09 8.13
N ASN A 33 -4.90 -20.52 9.15
CA ASN A 33 -4.33 -20.33 10.50
C ASN A 33 -2.93 -19.65 10.44
N SER A 34 -2.78 -18.63 9.59
CA SER A 34 -1.51 -17.95 9.30
C SER A 34 -1.49 -16.52 9.82
N GLY A 35 -0.78 -16.29 10.93
CA GLY A 35 -0.54 -14.94 11.44
C GLY A 35 0.27 -14.06 10.48
N ALA A 36 1.13 -14.65 9.64
CA ALA A 36 1.88 -13.93 8.61
C ALA A 36 0.93 -13.36 7.54
N MET A 37 -0.04 -14.14 7.06
CA MET A 37 -1.05 -13.66 6.11
C MET A 37 -1.96 -12.59 6.71
N ALA A 38 -2.30 -12.70 7.99
CA ALA A 38 -3.06 -11.65 8.68
C ALA A 38 -2.27 -10.34 8.78
N SER A 39 -0.97 -10.41 9.09
CA SER A 39 -0.07 -9.24 9.10
C SER A 39 0.09 -8.63 7.71
N ASP A 40 0.19 -9.47 6.68
CA ASP A 40 0.28 -9.03 5.29
C ASP A 40 -1.03 -8.38 4.79
N ALA A 41 -2.18 -8.80 5.31
CA ALA A 41 -3.45 -8.11 5.08
C ALA A 41 -3.48 -6.71 5.68
N ILE A 42 -2.93 -6.52 6.89
CA ILE A 42 -2.80 -5.20 7.52
C ILE A 42 -1.88 -4.30 6.69
N HIS A 43 -0.77 -4.84 6.19
CA HIS A 43 0.11 -4.11 5.28
C HIS A 43 -0.63 -3.66 4.01
N SER A 44 -1.38 -4.57 3.38
CA SER A 44 -2.19 -4.22 2.20
C SER A 44 -3.29 -3.20 2.49
N LEU A 45 -3.81 -3.13 3.72
CA LEU A 45 -4.72 -2.06 4.14
C LEU A 45 -3.99 -0.70 4.21
N SER A 46 -2.75 -0.67 4.70
CA SER A 46 -1.91 0.54 4.67
C SER A 46 -1.67 1.03 3.24
N ASP A 47 -1.53 0.12 2.26
CA ASP A 47 -1.38 0.49 0.84
C ASP A 47 -2.64 1.16 0.26
N VAL A 48 -3.85 0.81 0.76
CA VAL A 48 -5.08 1.54 0.38
C VAL A 48 -4.99 3.00 0.78
N PHE A 49 -4.55 3.27 2.01
CA PHE A 49 -4.37 4.65 2.49
C PHE A 49 -3.23 5.34 1.74
N ALA A 50 -2.14 4.64 1.45
CA ALA A 50 -1.03 5.14 0.68
C ALA A 50 -1.48 5.62 -0.70
N THR A 51 -2.16 4.78 -1.46
CA THR A 51 -2.69 5.12 -2.79
C THR A 51 -3.64 6.33 -2.73
N PHE A 52 -4.48 6.41 -1.69
CA PHE A 52 -5.38 7.56 -1.51
C PHE A 52 -4.62 8.86 -1.24
N ILE A 53 -3.57 8.83 -0.42
CA ILE A 53 -2.72 9.99 -0.13
C ILE A 53 -1.97 10.43 -1.40
N ALA A 54 -1.41 9.47 -2.15
CA ALA A 54 -0.77 9.76 -3.44
C ALA A 54 -1.73 10.47 -4.40
N PHE A 55 -2.97 9.96 -4.49
CA PHE A 55 -4.01 10.59 -5.30
C PHE A 55 -4.31 12.03 -4.87
N LEU A 56 -4.44 12.28 -3.57
CA LEU A 56 -4.68 13.65 -3.06
C LEU A 56 -3.50 14.57 -3.39
N GLY A 57 -2.26 14.12 -3.20
CA GLY A 57 -1.05 14.86 -3.52
C GLY A 57 -1.04 15.29 -5.00
N VAL A 58 -1.20 14.33 -5.91
CA VAL A 58 -1.20 14.59 -7.36
C VAL A 58 -2.40 15.44 -7.81
N ARG A 59 -3.55 15.29 -7.16
CA ARG A 59 -4.75 16.06 -7.53
C ARG A 59 -4.70 17.51 -7.05
N LEU A 60 -4.07 17.76 -5.90
CA LEU A 60 -4.00 19.08 -5.29
C LEU A 60 -2.81 19.91 -5.78
N ALA A 61 -1.70 19.26 -6.12
CA ALA A 61 -0.49 19.92 -6.59
C ALA A 61 -0.71 20.94 -7.73
N PRO A 62 -1.53 20.67 -8.77
CA PRO A 62 -1.75 21.63 -9.86
C PRO A 62 -2.58 22.88 -9.50
N LYS A 63 -3.06 23.00 -8.25
CA LYS A 63 -3.78 24.21 -7.83
C LYS A 63 -2.82 25.38 -7.71
N GLY A 64 -3.18 26.48 -8.37
CA GLY A 64 -2.43 27.74 -8.29
C GLY A 64 -2.42 28.34 -6.88
N PRO A 65 -1.74 29.49 -6.71
CA PRO A 65 -1.75 30.23 -5.45
C PRO A 65 -3.15 30.60 -4.99
N ASP A 66 -3.40 30.49 -3.70
CA ASP A 66 -4.62 30.97 -3.04
C ASP A 66 -4.25 31.82 -1.81
N LYS A 67 -5.25 32.28 -1.05
CA LYS A 67 -5.03 33.14 0.11
C LYS A 67 -4.19 32.51 1.21
N ASP A 68 -4.32 31.18 1.37
CA ASP A 68 -3.63 30.43 2.42
C ASP A 68 -2.28 29.89 1.93
N HIS A 69 -2.12 29.72 0.61
CA HIS A 69 -0.91 29.19 -0.04
C HIS A 69 -0.43 30.13 -1.16
N PRO A 70 0.24 31.26 -0.81
CA PRO A 70 0.68 32.27 -1.77
C PRO A 70 1.68 31.74 -2.83
N TYR A 71 2.39 30.66 -2.51
CA TYR A 71 3.38 30.02 -3.40
C TYR A 71 2.82 28.85 -4.20
N GLY A 72 1.50 28.61 -4.13
CA GLY A 72 0.85 27.48 -4.79
C GLY A 72 0.96 26.16 -4.02
N HIS A 73 0.53 25.06 -4.69
CA HIS A 73 0.37 23.75 -4.09
C HIS A 73 1.33 22.69 -4.66
N ASP A 74 2.28 23.07 -5.51
CA ASP A 74 3.17 22.15 -6.24
C ASP A 74 3.94 21.19 -5.32
N ARG A 75 4.26 21.64 -4.10
CA ARG A 75 4.99 20.84 -3.11
C ARG A 75 4.14 19.80 -2.39
N LEU A 76 2.81 19.81 -2.56
CA LEU A 76 1.93 18.84 -1.89
C LEU A 76 2.20 17.41 -2.34
N GLU A 77 2.67 17.22 -3.58
CA GLU A 77 3.06 15.88 -4.04
C GLU A 77 4.31 15.36 -3.30
N CYS A 78 5.28 16.22 -3.05
CA CYS A 78 6.46 15.86 -2.23
C CYS A 78 6.06 15.56 -0.79
N VAL A 79 5.17 16.36 -0.21
CA VAL A 79 4.63 16.13 1.15
C VAL A 79 3.90 14.79 1.21
N ALA A 80 3.06 14.49 0.22
CA ALA A 80 2.39 13.20 0.11
C ALA A 80 3.41 12.04 0.10
N SER A 81 4.48 12.14 -0.70
CA SER A 81 5.54 11.11 -0.76
C SER A 81 6.24 10.91 0.59
N VAL A 82 6.50 11.98 1.35
CA VAL A 82 7.08 11.89 2.70
C VAL A 82 6.10 11.21 3.67
N VAL A 83 4.83 11.59 3.65
CA VAL A 83 3.78 10.98 4.48
C VAL A 83 3.67 9.49 4.18
N LEU A 84 3.70 9.09 2.90
CA LEU A 84 3.73 7.69 2.48
C LEU A 84 4.91 6.94 3.09
N GLY A 85 6.12 7.51 2.99
CA GLY A 85 7.32 6.92 3.58
C GLY A 85 7.19 6.70 5.09
N VAL A 86 6.62 7.66 5.82
CA VAL A 86 6.38 7.55 7.28
C VAL A 86 5.37 6.45 7.58
N ILE A 87 4.27 6.36 6.82
CA ILE A 87 3.25 5.31 7.01
C ILE A 87 3.86 3.93 6.79
N LEU A 88 4.60 3.75 5.70
CA LEU A 88 5.27 2.47 5.38
C LEU A 88 6.28 2.08 6.46
N LEU A 89 7.06 3.04 6.95
CA LEU A 89 8.05 2.81 8.00
C LEU A 89 7.38 2.43 9.33
N ALA A 90 6.32 3.13 9.72
CA ALA A 90 5.55 2.84 10.93
C ALA A 90 4.88 1.45 10.85
N THR A 91 4.29 1.11 9.70
CA THR A 91 3.67 -0.20 9.48
C THR A 91 4.72 -1.32 9.52
N GLY A 92 5.85 -1.15 8.83
CA GLY A 92 6.94 -2.12 8.83
C GLY A 92 7.53 -2.33 10.22
N PHE A 93 7.77 -1.25 10.96
CA PHE A 93 8.24 -1.32 12.34
C PHE A 93 7.22 -2.04 13.26
N GLY A 94 5.94 -1.73 13.14
CA GLY A 94 4.89 -2.36 13.93
C GLY A 94 4.80 -3.88 13.70
N ILE A 95 4.84 -4.30 12.44
CA ILE A 95 4.85 -5.73 12.06
C ILE A 95 6.13 -6.42 12.57
N GLY A 96 7.29 -5.80 12.35
CA GLY A 96 8.58 -6.32 12.80
C GLY A 96 8.65 -6.45 14.32
N TRP A 97 8.21 -5.43 15.07
CA TRP A 97 8.15 -5.47 16.52
C TRP A 97 7.23 -6.58 17.03
N GLY A 98 6.04 -6.73 16.43
CA GLY A 98 5.14 -7.84 16.75
C GLY A 98 5.77 -9.22 16.50
N GLY A 99 6.57 -9.35 15.44
CA GLY A 99 7.37 -10.57 15.19
C GLY A 99 8.41 -10.83 16.27
N VAL A 100 9.18 -9.82 16.64
CA VAL A 100 10.21 -9.90 17.69
C VAL A 100 9.58 -10.29 19.03
N GLN A 101 8.46 -9.68 19.41
CA GLN A 101 7.75 -10.02 20.65
C GLN A 101 7.32 -11.49 20.68
N LYS A 102 6.83 -12.04 19.57
CA LYS A 102 6.46 -13.48 19.48
C LYS A 102 7.66 -14.39 19.68
N ILE A 103 8.82 -14.02 19.14
CA ILE A 103 10.08 -14.77 19.31
C ILE A 103 10.53 -14.73 20.77
N ILE A 104 10.54 -13.56 21.40
CA ILE A 104 10.99 -13.40 22.81
C ILE A 104 10.04 -14.10 23.77
N ALA A 105 8.73 -14.09 23.51
CA ALA A 105 7.74 -14.77 24.35
C ALA A 105 7.89 -16.29 24.37
N GLY A 106 8.67 -16.87 23.46
CA GLY A 106 9.02 -18.32 23.47
C GLY A 106 7.85 -19.26 23.21
N HIS A 107 6.69 -18.76 22.78
CA HIS A 107 5.49 -19.59 22.54
C HIS A 107 5.56 -20.32 21.18
N TYR A 108 6.68 -20.95 20.88
CA TYR A 108 6.90 -21.64 19.60
C TYR A 108 5.95 -22.81 19.39
N ASP A 109 5.58 -23.52 20.48
CA ASP A 109 4.68 -24.66 20.44
C ASP A 109 3.23 -24.28 20.09
N GLN A 110 2.87 -23.00 20.21
CA GLN A 110 1.55 -22.48 19.87
C GLN A 110 1.48 -21.89 18.44
N LEU A 111 2.61 -21.87 17.73
CA LEU A 111 2.63 -21.40 16.34
C LEU A 111 2.07 -22.52 15.45
N ALA A 112 0.84 -22.33 15.01
CA ALA A 112 0.25 -23.25 14.04
C ALA A 112 1.06 -23.22 12.73
N VAL A 113 1.30 -24.41 12.15
CA VAL A 113 1.88 -24.50 10.82
C VAL A 113 0.87 -23.93 9.81
N PRO A 114 1.24 -22.92 9.01
CA PRO A 114 0.33 -22.35 8.04
C PRO A 114 -0.19 -23.40 7.05
N GLY A 115 -1.49 -23.42 6.85
CA GLY A 115 -2.10 -24.34 5.89
C GLY A 115 -1.70 -24.01 4.43
N THR A 116 -1.84 -24.98 3.55
CA THR A 116 -1.55 -24.84 2.11
C THR A 116 -2.34 -23.70 1.44
N ILE A 117 -3.53 -23.38 1.97
CA ILE A 117 -4.35 -22.23 1.54
C ILE A 117 -3.59 -20.92 1.74
N ALA A 118 -2.90 -20.75 2.87
CA ALA A 118 -2.11 -19.54 3.12
C ALA A 118 -0.94 -19.43 2.15
N LEU A 119 -0.27 -20.52 1.82
CA LEU A 119 0.82 -20.55 0.84
C LEU A 119 0.31 -20.18 -0.58
N ALA A 120 -0.79 -20.80 -1.02
CA ALA A 120 -1.39 -20.50 -2.31
C ALA A 120 -1.81 -19.04 -2.39
N ALA A 121 -2.43 -18.50 -1.34
CA ALA A 121 -2.83 -17.11 -1.26
C ALA A 121 -1.63 -16.15 -1.29
N ALA A 122 -0.52 -16.51 -0.66
CA ALA A 122 0.72 -15.72 -0.71
C ALA A 122 1.26 -15.63 -2.14
N ILE A 123 1.33 -16.75 -2.86
CA ILE A 123 1.80 -16.79 -4.25
C ILE A 123 0.90 -15.93 -5.15
N VAL A 124 -0.43 -16.08 -5.05
CA VAL A 124 -1.39 -15.26 -5.81
C VAL A 124 -1.23 -13.78 -5.49
N SER A 125 -1.07 -13.44 -4.20
CA SER A 125 -0.87 -12.05 -3.76
C SER A 125 0.40 -11.44 -4.34
N ILE A 126 1.51 -12.19 -4.40
CA ILE A 126 2.76 -11.73 -4.99
C ILE A 126 2.56 -11.42 -6.48
N ILE A 127 1.94 -12.33 -7.24
CA ILE A 127 1.70 -12.13 -8.67
C ILE A 127 0.83 -10.89 -8.93
N VAL A 128 -0.23 -10.71 -8.14
CA VAL A 128 -1.12 -9.55 -8.27
C VAL A 128 -0.37 -8.26 -7.91
N LYS A 129 0.37 -8.25 -6.81
CA LYS A 129 1.17 -7.08 -6.38
C LYS A 129 2.23 -6.71 -7.41
N GLU A 130 2.95 -7.67 -7.94
CA GLU A 130 3.97 -7.45 -8.97
C GLU A 130 3.34 -6.84 -10.24
N SER A 131 2.18 -7.34 -10.65
CA SER A 131 1.43 -6.80 -11.79
C SER A 131 0.99 -5.34 -11.52
N MET A 132 0.51 -5.04 -10.32
CA MET A 132 0.12 -3.70 -9.91
C MET A 132 1.32 -2.75 -9.86
N PHE A 133 2.48 -3.21 -9.34
CA PHE A 133 3.73 -2.45 -9.30
C PHE A 133 4.16 -2.01 -10.71
N TRP A 134 4.27 -2.94 -11.66
CA TRP A 134 4.69 -2.60 -13.02
C TRP A 134 3.70 -1.66 -13.70
N TYR A 135 2.41 -1.86 -13.48
CA TYR A 135 1.37 -0.98 -14.00
C TYR A 135 1.49 0.44 -13.42
N THR A 136 1.56 0.57 -12.08
CA THR A 136 1.66 1.87 -11.41
C THR A 136 2.96 2.58 -11.79
N ARG A 137 4.09 1.88 -11.75
CA ARG A 137 5.40 2.42 -12.11
C ARG A 137 5.44 2.96 -13.55
N TYR A 138 4.84 2.25 -14.51
CA TYR A 138 4.79 2.70 -15.90
C TYR A 138 4.08 4.03 -16.03
N TYR A 139 2.90 4.16 -15.43
CA TYR A 139 2.13 5.39 -15.50
C TYR A 139 2.66 6.50 -14.60
N ALA A 140 3.23 6.19 -13.44
CA ALA A 140 3.91 7.15 -12.58
C ALA A 140 5.06 7.85 -13.30
N LYS A 141 5.89 7.10 -14.04
CA LYS A 141 6.92 7.66 -14.92
C LYS A 141 6.34 8.56 -16.01
N LYS A 142 5.23 8.16 -16.63
CA LYS A 142 4.57 8.94 -17.68
C LYS A 142 3.97 10.24 -17.16
N LEU A 143 3.52 10.25 -15.91
CA LEU A 143 2.98 11.44 -15.22
C LEU A 143 4.07 12.28 -14.55
N ASN A 144 5.31 11.79 -14.52
CA ASN A 144 6.43 12.38 -13.76
C ASN A 144 6.05 12.63 -12.27
N SER A 145 5.28 11.70 -11.68
CA SER A 145 4.73 11.82 -10.34
C SER A 145 5.59 11.08 -9.32
N SER A 146 6.15 11.83 -8.36
CA SER A 146 6.91 11.29 -7.23
C SER A 146 6.02 10.53 -6.25
N ALA A 147 4.77 10.99 -6.04
CA ALA A 147 3.83 10.35 -5.13
C ALA A 147 3.41 8.96 -5.63
N PHE A 148 3.02 8.83 -6.91
CA PHE A 148 2.71 7.51 -7.47
C PHE A 148 3.94 6.62 -7.64
N MET A 149 5.14 7.20 -7.76
CA MET A 149 6.37 6.42 -7.76
C MET A 149 6.70 5.87 -6.37
N ALA A 150 6.38 6.60 -5.31
CA ALA A 150 6.54 6.17 -3.92
C ALA A 150 5.47 5.14 -3.50
N ASP A 151 4.26 5.20 -4.11
CA ASP A 151 3.16 4.25 -3.87
C ASP A 151 3.36 2.91 -4.61
N ALA A 152 4.19 2.89 -5.66
CA ALA A 152 4.47 1.69 -6.44
C ALA A 152 5.44 0.76 -5.72
#